data_226640cea67ab5e4da5557af6fe0b146
#
_entry.id   226640cea67ab5e4da5557af6fe0b146
#
_cell.length_a   1.000
_cell.length_b   1.000
_cell.length_c   1.000
_cell.angle_alpha   90.00
_cell.angle_beta   90.00
_cell.angle_gamma   90.00
#
_symmetry.space_group_name_H-M   'P 1'
#
loop_
_entity.id
_entity.type
_entity.pdbx_description
1 polymer ?
#
loop_
_entity_poly.entity_id
_entity_poly.type
_entity_poly.pdbx_seq_one_letter_code
_entity_poly.pdbx_strand_id
1 'polypeptide(L)'
;MAEMQWYAATDSGRFDGTAAITPRSGAVCLRAELPAGVLQNAVAALPWTMTHEEKIFMNGYQTWTACPELGKWDRQHGVERVPKFLLEKYSFDRYGDYHFVPYSGKKGESHGFSYCYFRRGKTYRLLASLDEAPGYTIFSYDSRTAQLRIERDCAGVQHTGGSFPAFSLFFAEGTEDEVFDAWFAALGCRPRTTRRLAGYS
;
A
#
# COMPACT_ATOMS: atom_id res chain seq x y z
N MET A 1 20.29 -1.72 -0.23
CA MET A 1 19.69 -2.24 1.02
C MET A 1 19.22 -1.03 1.81
N ALA A 2 17.97 -1.02 2.22
CA ALA A 2 17.40 0.02 3.09
C ALA A 2 16.98 -0.64 4.41
N GLU A 3 17.10 0.09 5.50
CA GLU A 3 16.58 -0.34 6.80
C GLU A 3 15.18 0.22 6.97
N MET A 4 14.21 -0.68 7.12
CA MET A 4 12.83 -0.34 7.40
C MET A 4 12.61 -0.33 8.91
N GLN A 5 12.20 0.79 9.45
CA GLN A 5 11.76 0.94 10.83
C GLN A 5 10.26 0.65 10.88
N TRP A 6 9.81 -0.15 11.84
CA TRP A 6 8.38 -0.44 11.96
C TRP A 6 7.94 -0.63 13.41
N TYR A 7 6.66 -0.45 13.64
CA TYR A 7 6.03 -0.75 14.91
C TYR A 7 4.63 -1.31 14.73
N ALA A 8 4.15 -1.99 15.76
CA ALA A 8 2.75 -2.35 15.95
C ALA A 8 2.36 -2.09 17.41
N ALA A 9 1.10 -1.72 17.66
CA ALA A 9 0.65 -1.34 18.98
C ALA A 9 -0.78 -1.79 19.27
N THR A 10 -1.02 -2.03 20.56
CA THR A 10 -2.36 -2.00 21.17
C THR A 10 -2.47 -0.75 22.06
N ASP A 11 -3.64 -0.50 22.61
CA ASP A 11 -3.84 0.54 23.65
C ASP A 11 -3.06 0.24 24.95
N SER A 12 -2.58 -1.01 25.11
CA SER A 12 -1.87 -1.49 26.29
C SER A 12 -0.36 -1.61 26.10
N GLY A 13 0.16 -1.51 24.88
CA GLY A 13 1.60 -1.59 24.64
C GLY A 13 1.99 -1.55 23.16
N ARG A 14 3.30 -1.41 22.92
CA ARG A 14 3.89 -1.24 21.61
C ARG A 14 5.11 -2.13 21.42
N PHE A 15 5.29 -2.64 20.23
CA PHE A 15 6.48 -3.32 19.75
C PHE A 15 7.13 -2.49 18.65
N ASP A 16 8.43 -2.27 18.73
CA ASP A 16 9.25 -1.61 17.71
C ASP A 16 10.26 -2.60 17.15
N GLY A 17 10.47 -2.57 15.83
CA GLY A 17 11.38 -3.47 15.14
C GLY A 17 12.03 -2.84 13.91
N THR A 18 13.04 -3.54 13.38
CA THR A 18 13.72 -3.17 12.13
C THR A 18 13.78 -4.36 11.19
N ALA A 19 13.84 -4.09 9.89
CA ALA A 19 14.03 -5.10 8.86
C ALA A 19 14.91 -4.56 7.71
N ALA A 20 15.83 -5.37 7.22
CA ALA A 20 16.64 -5.03 6.07
C ALA A 20 15.86 -5.36 4.78
N ILE A 21 15.62 -4.37 3.94
CA ILE A 21 14.81 -4.48 2.73
C ILE A 21 15.62 -4.11 1.51
N THR A 22 15.42 -4.85 0.42
CA THR A 22 15.87 -4.49 -0.93
C THR A 22 14.67 -4.54 -1.89
N PRO A 23 14.74 -3.91 -3.07
CA PRO A 23 13.68 -4.06 -4.09
C PRO A 23 13.43 -5.50 -4.56
N ARG A 24 14.25 -6.47 -4.14
CA ARG A 24 14.18 -7.89 -4.50
C ARG A 24 14.06 -8.81 -3.28
N SER A 25 13.56 -8.31 -2.16
CA SER A 25 13.45 -9.11 -0.93
C SER A 25 12.43 -10.25 -1.01
N GLY A 26 11.53 -10.23 -1.99
CA GLY A 26 10.42 -11.18 -2.06
C GLY A 26 9.41 -10.97 -0.92
N ALA A 27 8.91 -12.07 -0.36
CA ALA A 27 7.97 -12.01 0.75
C ALA A 27 8.69 -11.68 2.07
N VAL A 28 8.18 -10.69 2.78
CA VAL A 28 8.68 -10.22 4.08
C VAL A 28 7.53 -10.22 5.08
N CYS A 29 7.64 -11.07 6.10
CA CYS A 29 6.63 -11.17 7.16
C CYS A 29 7.20 -10.58 8.46
N LEU A 30 6.53 -9.56 8.99
CA LEU A 30 6.89 -8.89 10.24
C LEU A 30 5.85 -9.24 11.30
N ARG A 31 6.31 -9.77 12.41
CA ARG A 31 5.45 -10.17 13.53
C ARG A 31 5.87 -9.44 14.79
N ALA A 32 4.88 -9.02 15.57
CA ALA A 32 5.08 -8.38 16.86
C ALA A 32 4.49 -9.25 17.97
N GLU A 33 5.16 -9.33 19.10
CA GLU A 33 4.55 -9.83 20.34
C GLU A 33 3.87 -8.65 21.04
N LEU A 34 2.55 -8.68 21.06
CA LEU A 34 1.74 -7.58 21.62
C LEU A 34 0.96 -8.05 22.85
N PRO A 35 0.75 -7.16 23.84
CA PRO A 35 -0.17 -7.42 24.93
C PRO A 35 -1.61 -7.48 24.42
N ALA A 36 -2.49 -8.11 25.20
CA ALA A 36 -3.92 -8.04 24.95
C ALA A 36 -4.41 -6.59 25.01
N GLY A 37 -5.35 -6.24 24.13
CA GLY A 37 -5.89 -4.88 24.04
C GLY A 37 -6.53 -4.60 22.69
N VAL A 38 -6.88 -3.37 22.47
CA VAL A 38 -7.42 -2.89 21.18
C VAL A 38 -6.27 -2.58 20.23
N LEU A 39 -6.22 -3.24 19.08
CA LEU A 39 -5.23 -2.97 18.06
C LEU A 39 -5.34 -1.54 17.54
N GLN A 40 -4.18 -0.92 17.37
CA GLN A 40 -3.99 0.34 16.69
C GLN A 40 -3.34 0.06 15.31
N ASN A 41 -2.99 1.12 14.59
CA ASN A 41 -2.30 0.97 13.33
C ASN A 41 -0.89 0.40 13.53
N ALA A 42 -0.50 -0.56 12.68
CA ALA A 42 0.90 -0.89 12.49
C ALA A 42 1.48 0.05 11.41
N VAL A 43 2.71 0.50 11.61
CA VAL A 43 3.36 1.46 10.71
C VAL A 43 4.78 1.01 10.42
N ALA A 44 5.17 1.07 9.16
CA ALA A 44 6.54 0.88 8.71
C ALA A 44 6.98 2.08 7.84
N ALA A 45 8.25 2.44 7.92
CA ALA A 45 8.83 3.50 7.13
C ALA A 45 10.23 3.09 6.65
N LEU A 46 10.53 3.37 5.39
CA LEU A 46 11.82 3.09 4.82
C LEU A 46 12.25 4.17 3.82
N PRO A 47 13.56 4.48 3.72
CA PRO A 47 14.08 5.32 2.66
C PRO A 47 13.81 4.68 1.30
N TRP A 48 13.20 5.43 0.38
CA TRP A 48 12.90 4.95 -0.96
C TRP A 48 13.06 6.06 -1.98
N THR A 49 14.17 6.05 -2.69
CA THR A 49 14.50 7.12 -3.64
C THR A 49 13.75 6.90 -4.96
N MET A 50 13.12 7.94 -5.44
CA MET A 50 12.54 8.05 -6.78
C MET A 50 13.35 9.04 -7.62
N THR A 51 13.78 8.64 -8.81
CA THR A 51 14.47 9.52 -9.78
C THR A 51 13.46 10.37 -10.56
N HIS A 52 13.92 11.36 -11.32
CA HIS A 52 13.04 12.17 -12.18
C HIS A 52 12.45 11.41 -13.37
N GLU A 53 13.10 10.32 -13.78
CA GLU A 53 12.67 9.48 -14.90
C GLU A 53 11.63 8.43 -14.48
N GLU A 54 11.53 8.20 -13.19
CA GLU A 54 10.57 7.23 -12.66
C GLU A 54 9.17 7.81 -12.60
N LYS A 55 8.20 6.92 -12.73
CA LYS A 55 6.80 7.14 -12.45
C LYS A 55 6.40 6.28 -11.26
N ILE A 56 5.54 6.82 -10.42
CA ILE A 56 4.92 6.10 -9.31
C ILE A 56 3.46 5.83 -9.65
N PHE A 57 3.01 4.61 -9.40
CA PHE A 57 1.62 4.21 -9.42
C PHE A 57 1.17 3.87 -8.00
N MET A 58 0.03 4.37 -7.62
CA MET A 58 -0.64 4.09 -6.36
C MET A 58 -2.03 3.51 -6.66
N ASN A 59 -2.26 2.26 -6.25
CA ASN A 59 -3.54 1.60 -6.45
C ASN A 59 -4.64 2.28 -5.63
N GLY A 60 -5.79 2.56 -6.23
CA GLY A 60 -6.94 3.14 -5.55
C GLY A 60 -7.75 2.08 -4.79
N TYR A 61 -8.52 2.53 -3.81
CA TYR A 61 -9.38 1.64 -3.04
C TYR A 61 -10.62 1.20 -3.82
N GLN A 62 -11.19 2.09 -4.63
CA GLN A 62 -12.41 1.82 -5.40
C GLN A 62 -12.11 1.57 -6.87
N THR A 63 -12.94 0.75 -7.52
CA THR A 63 -12.79 0.41 -8.94
C THR A 63 -12.89 1.59 -9.91
N TRP A 64 -13.49 2.69 -9.47
CA TRP A 64 -13.62 3.93 -10.24
C TRP A 64 -12.58 5.00 -9.88
N THR A 65 -11.67 4.70 -8.96
CA THR A 65 -10.60 5.63 -8.60
C THR A 65 -9.64 5.80 -9.76
N ALA A 66 -9.38 7.04 -10.16
CA ALA A 66 -8.38 7.31 -11.18
C ALA A 66 -6.98 7.07 -10.61
N CYS A 67 -6.27 6.09 -11.13
CA CYS A 67 -4.93 5.70 -10.70
C CYS A 67 -3.92 5.97 -11.83
N PRO A 68 -3.55 7.24 -12.10
CA PRO A 68 -2.54 7.56 -13.09
C PRO A 68 -1.14 7.24 -12.56
N GLU A 69 -0.21 6.97 -13.48
CA GLU A 69 1.21 7.06 -13.13
C GLU A 69 1.63 8.52 -12.98
N LEU A 70 2.15 8.85 -11.81
CA LEU A 70 2.58 10.19 -11.44
C LEU A 70 4.10 10.34 -11.54
N GLY A 71 4.56 11.48 -12.01
CA GLY A 71 5.96 11.88 -11.91
C GLY A 71 6.32 12.31 -10.49
N LYS A 72 7.62 12.41 -10.23
CA LYS A 72 8.18 12.72 -8.90
C LYS A 72 7.53 13.94 -8.20
N TRP A 73 7.12 14.95 -8.96
CA TRP A 73 6.56 16.19 -8.45
C TRP A 73 5.12 16.44 -8.88
N ASP A 74 4.48 15.44 -9.46
CA ASP A 74 3.07 15.53 -9.78
C ASP A 74 2.22 15.54 -8.50
N ARG A 75 0.97 15.89 -8.65
CA ARG A 75 -0.01 15.87 -7.56
C ARG A 75 -0.97 14.73 -7.80
N GLN A 76 -1.21 13.95 -6.79
CA GLN A 76 -2.33 13.04 -6.78
C GLN A 76 -3.61 13.83 -6.50
N HIS A 77 -4.61 13.63 -7.32
CA HIS A 77 -5.90 14.29 -7.21
C HIS A 77 -7.01 13.26 -7.02
N GLY A 78 -7.92 13.56 -6.12
CA GLY A 78 -9.17 12.83 -5.95
C GLY A 78 -10.36 13.72 -6.31
N VAL A 79 -11.42 13.58 -5.54
CA VAL A 79 -12.69 14.29 -5.75
C VAL A 79 -12.71 15.71 -5.19
N GLU A 80 -11.63 16.18 -4.60
CA GLU A 80 -11.53 17.52 -4.00
C GLU A 80 -11.76 18.66 -5.03
N ARG A 81 -11.69 18.34 -6.33
CA ARG A 81 -12.02 19.28 -7.42
C ARG A 81 -13.50 19.33 -7.74
N VAL A 82 -14.27 18.39 -7.25
CA VAL A 82 -15.73 18.36 -7.47
C VAL A 82 -16.39 19.34 -6.50
N PRO A 83 -17.32 20.18 -6.96
CA PRO A 83 -18.06 21.09 -6.08
C PRO A 83 -18.71 20.34 -4.92
N LYS A 84 -18.61 20.89 -3.71
CA LYS A 84 -19.06 20.26 -2.46
C LYS A 84 -20.50 19.75 -2.53
N PHE A 85 -21.41 20.50 -3.14
CA PHE A 85 -22.81 20.11 -3.28
C PHE A 85 -23.01 18.83 -4.11
N LEU A 86 -22.10 18.55 -5.08
CA LEU A 86 -22.15 17.31 -5.86
C LEU A 86 -21.56 16.14 -5.04
N LEU A 87 -20.50 16.39 -4.26
CA LEU A 87 -19.95 15.38 -3.36
C LEU A 87 -21.01 14.89 -2.37
N GLU A 88 -21.72 15.82 -1.73
CA GLU A 88 -22.79 15.53 -0.78
C GLU A 88 -23.98 14.84 -1.47
N LYS A 89 -24.41 15.33 -2.64
CA LYS A 89 -25.52 14.73 -3.40
C LYS A 89 -25.30 13.28 -3.77
N TYR A 90 -24.08 12.91 -4.12
CA TYR A 90 -23.73 11.54 -4.50
C TYR A 90 -23.05 10.75 -3.38
N SER A 91 -22.96 11.33 -2.18
CA SER A 91 -22.33 10.73 -1.00
C SER A 91 -20.88 10.28 -1.23
N PHE A 92 -20.15 10.92 -2.13
CA PHE A 92 -18.76 10.60 -2.41
C PHE A 92 -17.86 10.84 -1.20
N ASP A 93 -18.21 11.76 -0.32
CA ASP A 93 -17.58 12.03 0.97
C ASP A 93 -17.67 10.86 1.96
N ARG A 94 -18.56 9.90 1.70
CA ARG A 94 -18.79 8.74 2.59
C ARG A 94 -18.28 7.43 2.03
N TYR A 95 -18.14 7.31 0.71
CA TYR A 95 -17.92 6.03 0.03
C TYR A 95 -16.71 6.02 -0.92
N GLY A 96 -15.91 7.08 -0.97
CA GLY A 96 -14.71 7.18 -1.79
C GLY A 96 -13.42 6.86 -1.04
N ASP A 97 -12.31 6.72 -1.74
CA ASP A 97 -10.97 6.50 -1.17
C ASP A 97 -10.62 7.57 -0.13
N TYR A 98 -11.02 8.80 -0.37
CA TYR A 98 -10.78 9.96 0.50
C TYR A 98 -11.58 9.91 1.82
N HIS A 99 -12.54 9.02 1.96
CA HIS A 99 -13.18 8.76 3.26
C HIS A 99 -12.20 8.13 4.24
N PHE A 100 -11.30 7.28 3.76
CA PHE A 100 -10.30 6.58 4.57
C PHE A 100 -9.03 7.42 4.74
N VAL A 101 -8.45 7.87 3.63
CA VAL A 101 -7.22 8.66 3.62
C VAL A 101 -7.38 9.78 2.58
N PRO A 102 -7.61 11.04 3.01
CA PRO A 102 -7.78 12.15 2.08
C PRO A 102 -6.49 12.44 1.33
N TYR A 103 -6.60 12.74 0.03
CA TYR A 103 -5.47 13.17 -0.77
C TYR A 103 -4.92 14.50 -0.26
N SER A 104 -3.61 14.58 -0.09
CA SER A 104 -2.97 15.79 0.42
C SER A 104 -3.02 16.96 -0.57
N GLY A 105 -3.16 16.66 -1.87
CA GLY A 105 -3.09 17.64 -2.95
C GLY A 105 -1.74 18.34 -3.09
N LYS A 106 -0.71 17.92 -2.34
CA LYS A 106 0.63 18.48 -2.39
C LYS A 106 1.48 17.82 -3.47
N LYS A 107 2.39 18.59 -4.06
CA LYS A 107 3.35 18.05 -5.03
C LYS A 107 4.26 17.01 -4.40
N GLY A 108 4.41 15.89 -5.07
CA GLY A 108 5.31 14.80 -4.67
C GLY A 108 4.79 13.94 -3.51
N GLU A 109 3.59 14.17 -3.04
CA GLU A 109 2.90 13.29 -2.09
C GLU A 109 1.85 12.44 -2.81
N SER A 110 1.86 11.14 -2.54
CA SER A 110 0.88 10.20 -3.08
C SER A 110 0.62 9.06 -2.10
N HIS A 111 -0.56 8.47 -2.19
CA HIS A 111 -0.89 7.26 -1.44
C HIS A 111 -1.80 6.33 -2.25
N GLY A 112 -1.82 5.06 -1.86
CA GLY A 112 -2.67 4.03 -2.42
C GLY A 112 -2.79 2.83 -1.50
N PHE A 113 -3.52 1.83 -1.94
CA PHE A 113 -3.92 0.67 -1.14
C PHE A 113 -3.42 -0.63 -1.77
N SER A 114 -3.09 -1.59 -0.94
CA SER A 114 -2.71 -2.96 -1.28
C SER A 114 -1.45 -3.12 -2.12
N TYR A 115 -1.15 -2.23 -3.07
CA TYR A 115 0.11 -2.22 -3.79
C TYR A 115 0.43 -0.87 -4.44
N CYS A 116 1.71 -0.65 -4.68
CA CYS A 116 2.24 0.44 -5.48
C CYS A 116 3.46 -0.05 -6.27
N TYR A 117 3.82 0.67 -7.31
CA TYR A 117 5.09 0.44 -8.01
C TYR A 117 5.77 1.74 -8.42
N PHE A 118 7.09 1.65 -8.59
CA PHE A 118 7.92 2.68 -9.20
C PHE A 118 8.47 2.13 -10.51
N ARG A 119 8.21 2.81 -11.63
CA ARG A 119 8.58 2.33 -12.97
C ARG A 119 9.55 3.28 -13.67
N ARG A 120 10.62 2.72 -14.22
CA ARG A 120 11.54 3.40 -15.14
C ARG A 120 11.67 2.59 -16.43
N GLY A 121 11.13 3.11 -17.52
CA GLY A 121 11.07 2.38 -18.79
C GLY A 121 10.29 1.08 -18.64
N LYS A 122 10.96 -0.06 -18.77
CA LYS A 122 10.39 -1.41 -18.62
C LYS A 122 10.69 -2.05 -17.27
N THR A 123 11.40 -1.36 -16.38
CA THR A 123 11.77 -1.88 -15.05
C THR A 123 10.79 -1.36 -14.00
N TYR A 124 10.19 -2.26 -13.28
CA TYR A 124 9.26 -2.04 -12.17
C TYR A 124 9.92 -2.41 -10.86
N ARG A 125 9.69 -1.61 -9.84
CA ARG A 125 9.96 -1.94 -8.43
C ARG A 125 8.60 -2.00 -7.75
N LEU A 126 8.07 -3.20 -7.56
CA LEU A 126 6.76 -3.47 -6.98
C LEU A 126 6.87 -3.61 -5.46
N LEU A 127 5.92 -2.99 -4.77
CA LEU A 127 5.67 -3.17 -3.34
C LEU A 127 4.20 -3.50 -3.17
N ALA A 128 3.90 -4.61 -2.52
CA ALA A 128 2.54 -5.10 -2.41
C ALA A 128 2.28 -5.76 -1.06
N SER A 129 1.03 -5.78 -0.65
CA SER A 129 0.56 -6.59 0.47
C SER A 129 0.30 -8.02 0.04
N LEU A 130 0.57 -8.97 0.93
CA LEU A 130 0.22 -10.39 0.76
C LEU A 130 -0.97 -10.80 1.62
N ASP A 131 -1.41 -9.95 2.55
CA ASP A 131 -2.47 -10.28 3.47
C ASP A 131 -3.15 -9.00 3.97
N GLU A 132 -4.45 -8.89 3.76
CA GLU A 132 -5.28 -7.77 4.20
C GLU A 132 -6.25 -8.19 5.33
N ALA A 133 -6.18 -9.43 5.83
CA ALA A 133 -7.10 -9.91 6.86
C ALA A 133 -6.99 -9.15 8.20
N PRO A 134 -5.79 -8.75 8.66
CA PRO A 134 -5.67 -7.95 9.89
C PRO A 134 -6.06 -6.48 9.73
N GLY A 135 -6.19 -5.97 8.51
CA GLY A 135 -6.47 -4.56 8.22
C GLY A 135 -5.96 -4.13 6.85
N TYR A 136 -6.42 -3.00 6.36
CA TYR A 136 -6.02 -2.46 5.05
C TYR A 136 -4.58 -1.97 5.06
N THR A 137 -3.83 -2.34 4.01
CA THR A 137 -2.46 -1.85 3.82
C THR A 137 -2.47 -0.60 2.93
N ILE A 138 -1.96 0.50 3.48
CA ILE A 138 -1.88 1.81 2.84
C ILE A 138 -0.41 2.11 2.59
N PHE A 139 -0.06 2.41 1.34
CA PHE A 139 1.27 2.89 0.94
C PHE A 139 1.20 4.40 0.74
N SER A 140 2.12 5.14 1.35
CA SER A 140 2.23 6.59 1.19
C SER A 140 3.67 6.96 0.85
N TYR A 141 3.86 7.83 -0.13
CA TYR A 141 5.18 8.27 -0.57
C TYR A 141 5.30 9.79 -0.56
N ASP A 142 6.40 10.29 -0.02
CA ASP A 142 6.78 11.71 -0.09
C ASP A 142 8.12 11.86 -0.81
N SER A 143 8.08 12.45 -2.00
CA SER A 143 9.25 12.70 -2.84
C SER A 143 10.26 13.70 -2.24
N ARG A 144 9.83 14.55 -1.30
CA ARG A 144 10.71 15.55 -0.65
C ARG A 144 11.62 14.91 0.36
N THR A 145 11.08 13.97 1.12
CA THR A 145 11.84 13.22 2.13
C THR A 145 12.41 11.92 1.60
N ALA A 146 12.00 11.50 0.37
CA ALA A 146 12.32 10.21 -0.21
C ALA A 146 11.95 9.06 0.75
N GLN A 147 10.78 9.16 1.38
CA GLN A 147 10.28 8.19 2.33
C GLN A 147 9.02 7.49 1.82
N LEU A 148 9.04 6.17 1.90
CA LEU A 148 7.87 5.34 1.75
C LEU A 148 7.39 4.94 3.16
N ARG A 149 6.13 5.22 3.44
CA ARG A 149 5.43 4.80 4.65
C ARG A 149 4.40 3.75 4.28
N ILE A 150 4.38 2.68 5.05
CA ILE A 150 3.40 1.60 4.93
C ILE A 150 2.62 1.58 6.23
N GLU A 151 1.31 1.62 6.15
CA GLU A 151 0.43 1.59 7.30
C GLU A 151 -0.59 0.48 7.13
N ARG A 152 -0.80 -0.28 8.19
CA ARG A 152 -1.91 -1.22 8.29
C ARG A 152 -2.93 -0.64 9.25
N ASP A 153 -4.10 -0.32 8.72
CA ASP A 153 -5.23 0.14 9.53
C ASP A 153 -5.95 -1.08 10.11
N CYS A 154 -5.67 -1.36 11.36
CA CYS A 154 -6.31 -2.42 12.14
C CYS A 154 -7.00 -1.88 13.39
N ALA A 155 -7.30 -0.58 13.41
CA ALA A 155 -7.88 0.09 14.56
C ALA A 155 -9.24 -0.50 14.97
N GLY A 156 -9.38 -0.72 16.27
CA GLY A 156 -10.61 -1.21 16.88
C GLY A 156 -10.78 -2.73 16.94
N VAL A 157 -9.85 -3.51 16.39
CA VAL A 157 -9.87 -4.98 16.51
C VAL A 157 -9.32 -5.40 17.86
N GLN A 158 -10.02 -6.30 18.56
CA GLN A 158 -9.56 -6.87 19.82
C GLN A 158 -8.45 -7.90 19.56
N HIS A 159 -7.32 -7.73 20.27
CA HIS A 159 -6.21 -8.66 20.29
C HIS A 159 -6.14 -9.34 21.66
N THR A 160 -6.01 -10.65 21.66
CA THR A 160 -6.00 -11.46 22.91
C THR A 160 -4.61 -11.56 23.55
N GLY A 161 -3.62 -10.92 22.96
CA GLY A 161 -2.21 -11.03 23.34
C GLY A 161 -1.46 -12.09 22.53
N GLY A 162 -0.14 -11.97 22.49
CA GLY A 162 0.76 -12.86 21.74
C GLY A 162 1.14 -12.35 20.36
N SER A 163 1.45 -13.25 19.45
CA SER A 163 2.02 -12.93 18.14
C SER A 163 0.99 -12.34 17.18
N PHE A 164 1.25 -11.13 16.73
CA PHE A 164 0.43 -10.38 15.76
C PHE A 164 1.19 -10.25 14.42
N PRO A 165 0.56 -10.61 13.27
CA PRO A 165 1.15 -10.44 11.94
C PRO A 165 1.02 -8.98 11.51
N ALA A 166 1.94 -8.12 11.94
CA ALA A 166 1.91 -6.69 11.66
C ALA A 166 1.91 -6.40 10.16
N PHE A 167 2.80 -7.07 9.41
CA PHE A 167 2.88 -6.93 7.97
C PHE A 167 3.23 -8.24 7.28
N SER A 168 2.61 -8.47 6.12
CA SER A 168 3.01 -9.46 5.13
C SER A 168 3.17 -8.72 3.81
N LEU A 169 4.40 -8.37 3.45
CA LEU A 169 4.75 -7.51 2.32
C LEU A 169 5.50 -8.31 1.25
N PHE A 170 5.45 -7.82 0.01
CA PHE A 170 6.17 -8.38 -1.12
C PHE A 170 6.94 -7.28 -1.85
N PHE A 171 8.22 -7.55 -2.15
CA PHE A 171 9.11 -6.64 -2.86
C PHE A 171 9.70 -7.35 -4.07
N ALA A 172 9.49 -6.81 -5.27
CA ALA A 172 10.06 -7.35 -6.49
C ALA A 172 10.59 -6.24 -7.41
N GLU A 173 11.65 -6.54 -8.16
CA GLU A 173 12.20 -5.68 -9.19
C GLU A 173 12.45 -6.50 -10.45
N GLY A 174 11.93 -6.05 -11.58
CA GLY A 174 12.01 -6.71 -12.87
C GLY A 174 11.14 -6.05 -13.93
N THR A 175 10.82 -6.78 -14.98
CA THR A 175 9.78 -6.39 -15.94
C THR A 175 8.40 -6.49 -15.31
N GLU A 176 7.39 -5.92 -15.99
CA GLU A 176 6.01 -5.95 -15.51
C GLU A 176 5.53 -7.39 -15.23
N ASP A 177 5.65 -8.28 -16.21
CA ASP A 177 5.23 -9.67 -16.09
C ASP A 177 5.97 -10.38 -14.94
N GLU A 178 7.30 -10.20 -14.83
CA GLU A 178 8.09 -10.83 -13.77
C GLU A 178 7.64 -10.44 -12.38
N VAL A 179 7.40 -9.14 -12.13
CA VAL A 179 7.06 -8.68 -10.77
C VAL A 179 5.62 -9.05 -10.38
N PHE A 180 4.67 -8.97 -11.32
CA PHE A 180 3.28 -9.33 -11.04
C PHE A 180 3.06 -10.82 -10.96
N ASP A 181 3.68 -11.63 -11.83
CA ASP A 181 3.62 -13.09 -11.75
C ASP A 181 4.23 -13.60 -10.43
N ALA A 182 5.36 -13.03 -10.01
CA ALA A 182 5.99 -13.39 -8.75
C ALA A 182 5.10 -13.00 -7.54
N TRP A 183 4.44 -11.84 -7.58
CA TRP A 183 3.51 -11.44 -6.53
C TRP A 183 2.28 -12.35 -6.47
N PHE A 184 1.65 -12.63 -7.63
CA PHE A 184 0.50 -13.54 -7.69
C PHE A 184 0.85 -14.96 -7.26
N ALA A 185 2.05 -15.43 -7.57
CA ALA A 185 2.55 -16.70 -7.05
C ALA A 185 2.70 -16.67 -5.51
N ALA A 186 3.21 -15.57 -4.96
CA ALA A 186 3.34 -15.39 -3.50
C ALA A 186 1.99 -15.32 -2.79
N LEU A 187 0.94 -14.78 -3.44
CA LEU A 187 -0.44 -14.80 -2.97
C LEU A 187 -1.09 -16.20 -3.05
N GLY A 188 -0.41 -17.18 -3.64
CA GLY A 188 -0.98 -18.51 -3.90
C GLY A 188 -2.00 -18.51 -5.05
N CYS A 189 -2.06 -17.45 -5.83
CA CYS A 189 -2.89 -17.37 -7.03
C CYS A 189 -2.29 -18.28 -8.11
N ARG A 190 -2.97 -19.37 -8.43
CA ARG A 190 -2.58 -20.19 -9.59
C ARG A 190 -3.17 -19.57 -10.85
N PRO A 191 -2.37 -19.41 -11.94
CA PRO A 191 -2.93 -19.04 -13.23
C PRO A 191 -4.07 -20.00 -13.57
N ARG A 192 -5.26 -19.50 -13.80
CA ARG A 192 -6.35 -20.32 -14.31
C ARG A 192 -6.00 -20.69 -15.75
N THR A 193 -5.40 -21.87 -15.91
CA THR A 193 -5.21 -22.42 -17.25
C THR A 193 -6.57 -22.59 -17.91
N THR A 194 -6.80 -21.77 -18.92
CA THR A 194 -7.76 -22.02 -20.02
C THR A 194 -9.19 -22.45 -19.64
N ARG A 195 -9.93 -21.63 -18.95
CA ARG A 195 -11.36 -21.55 -19.26
C ARG A 195 -11.58 -20.34 -20.14
N ARG A 196 -12.07 -20.57 -21.38
CA ARG A 196 -12.60 -19.51 -22.22
C ARG A 196 -13.49 -18.65 -21.35
N LEU A 197 -13.16 -17.37 -21.24
CA LEU A 197 -14.10 -16.39 -20.71
C LEU A 197 -15.35 -16.55 -21.59
N ALA A 198 -16.44 -17.01 -21.02
CA ALA A 198 -17.72 -16.94 -21.70
C ALA A 198 -17.95 -15.46 -21.99
N GLY A 199 -17.89 -15.10 -23.27
CA GLY A 199 -18.17 -13.72 -23.67
C GLY A 199 -19.58 -13.39 -23.18
N TYR A 200 -19.72 -12.27 -22.54
CA TYR A 200 -21.02 -11.64 -22.39
C TYR A 200 -21.46 -11.25 -23.81
N SER A 201 -22.42 -11.96 -24.36
CA SER A 201 -23.18 -11.58 -25.55
C SER A 201 -24.34 -10.70 -25.14
#